data_e2beb080df876dd410205cce43e39b56
#
_entry.id   e2beb080df876dd410205cce43e39b56
#
_cell.length_a   1.000
_cell.length_b   1.000
_cell.length_c   1.000
_cell.angle_alpha   90.00
_cell.angle_beta   90.00
_cell.angle_gamma   90.00
#
_symmetry.space_group_name_H-M   'P 1'
#
loop_
_entity.id
_entity.type
_entity.pdbx_description
1 polymer ?
#
loop_
_entity_poly.entity_id
_entity_poly.type
_entity_poly.pdbx_seq_one_letter_code
_entity_poly.pdbx_strand_id
1 'polypeptide(L)'
;MFCCLVSKGQDSTGHRPLQDTVPRHSRRDSTHHRLDRWRNNNIFQFFRNAITKGRPDSVVFINTLAPLNTKSESPFKPFEGKIIRHIYIRGYGFEQTFTDTSKRLQYFGTNLLNHLHRKTRDWVIRDALFIKEDMAVNAFKLADNERLIRSMPFIQDARILVNFQPDNPDSVDLVVVVKDLFSISGAIGSLGYPPFSIRGNISEQNFLGMGQRITGGANFEQNRFPNFGPQILYSKSDIGHSFVNATASYTQINSNIYNGTPDETAWFVQLDRPLYAPYAHLAGGFRIGDFQNFNVYHQKASVSGADSLFFKYHYHTHDGWIGWNLGTNSFLNNTSVRDRKFVAVRYFRNDFDSVPKQIGNNFNFRFNDREAALTSFTFFRQDFYKTNYVYGFGTTEDLPIGYNIALTSGWYRQLYLNRLYTGVDANEFLVTKRGGFAQLFLRSGVFMYRGKAQDASVLVGASYYSPLFVYPNVKIRQYINFSYTRQINRVGIDPLTINNVFGLRYFTGDSTFGEQRVTLHSETTFFLNYKFLGFKFAPFAFGDLSFLTPESGSLQKSGLYHGIGAGIRTRNENLVFNTIEFRMVYFPRKTMQNNSFKIMINTGIQFRYNSTYVRQPDIILLNTDGLNSIY
;
A
#
# COMPACT_ATOMS: atom_id res chain seq x y z
N MET A 1 -7.55 -0.02 -40.13
CA MET A 1 -7.19 0.34 -41.51
C MET A 1 -5.74 0.77 -41.49
N PHE A 2 -4.85 -0.15 -41.72
CA PHE A 2 -3.57 0.02 -42.38
C PHE A 2 -2.99 -1.37 -42.63
N CYS A 3 -2.79 -1.62 -43.92
CA CYS A 3 -2.50 -2.91 -44.52
C CYS A 3 -1.02 -3.34 -44.43
N CYS A 4 -0.89 -4.63 -44.56
CA CYS A 4 0.26 -5.47 -44.85
C CYS A 4 1.29 -4.92 -45.85
N LEU A 5 2.54 -5.32 -45.64
CA LEU A 5 3.40 -5.75 -46.76
C LEU A 5 4.34 -6.89 -46.32
N VAL A 6 4.11 -8.02 -46.92
CA VAL A 6 4.94 -9.22 -46.94
C VAL A 6 5.88 -9.11 -48.14
N SER A 7 7.16 -9.42 -47.99
CA SER A 7 7.95 -9.86 -49.14
C SER A 7 8.85 -11.05 -48.76
N LYS A 8 8.62 -12.12 -49.50
CA LYS A 8 9.44 -13.33 -49.60
C LYS A 8 10.66 -13.07 -50.48
N GLY A 9 11.76 -13.76 -50.22
CA GLY A 9 12.85 -13.92 -51.19
C GLY A 9 13.74 -15.08 -50.77
N GLN A 10 13.86 -16.04 -51.66
CA GLN A 10 14.36 -17.41 -51.57
C GLN A 10 15.92 -17.51 -51.60
N ASP A 11 16.34 -18.68 -51.06
CA ASP A 11 17.48 -19.56 -51.27
C ASP A 11 18.51 -19.28 -52.33
N SER A 12 19.81 -19.55 -51.95
CA SER A 12 20.58 -20.64 -52.58
C SER A 12 22.02 -20.79 -52.03
N THR A 13 22.30 -21.98 -51.54
CA THR A 13 23.47 -22.88 -51.69
C THR A 13 24.88 -22.35 -52.00
N GLY A 14 25.87 -22.80 -51.15
CA GLY A 14 27.02 -23.47 -51.76
C GLY A 14 28.44 -23.01 -51.35
N HIS A 15 29.14 -23.94 -50.70
CA HIS A 15 30.61 -24.22 -50.72
C HIS A 15 31.63 -23.41 -49.93
N ARG A 16 32.26 -24.12 -49.00
CA ARG A 16 33.65 -23.98 -48.52
C ARG A 16 34.68 -24.32 -49.63
N PRO A 17 36.02 -24.15 -49.53
CA PRO A 17 36.87 -23.93 -48.37
C PRO A 17 38.17 -23.10 -48.60
N LEU A 18 38.99 -23.06 -47.53
CA LEU A 18 40.49 -23.01 -47.42
C LEU A 18 41.24 -21.66 -47.36
N GLN A 19 41.88 -21.50 -46.20
CA GLN A 19 43.28 -21.14 -45.86
C GLN A 19 43.99 -20.00 -46.61
N ASP A 20 44.56 -19.03 -45.95
CA ASP A 20 45.89 -18.93 -45.39
C ASP A 20 46.26 -17.49 -44.94
N THR A 21 46.81 -17.41 -43.77
CA THR A 21 47.98 -16.71 -43.23
C THR A 21 48.30 -15.22 -43.50
N VAL A 22 48.70 -14.60 -42.36
CA VAL A 22 49.79 -13.63 -42.06
C VAL A 22 49.35 -12.15 -41.86
N PRO A 23 49.94 -11.47 -40.87
CA PRO A 23 49.36 -10.34 -40.15
C PRO A 23 49.81 -8.98 -40.67
N ARG A 24 48.97 -7.97 -40.54
CA ARG A 24 49.38 -6.58 -40.61
C ARG A 24 48.99 -5.77 -39.39
N HIS A 25 49.97 -5.24 -38.73
CA HIS A 25 49.88 -4.17 -37.76
C HIS A 25 48.98 -3.03 -38.25
N SER A 26 47.98 -2.64 -37.47
CA SER A 26 47.37 -1.34 -37.59
C SER A 26 47.18 -0.70 -36.22
N ARG A 27 47.46 0.58 -36.18
CA ARG A 27 47.50 1.50 -35.06
C ARG A 27 46.28 1.38 -34.15
N ARG A 28 46.57 1.25 -32.87
CA ARG A 28 45.56 1.32 -31.77
C ARG A 28 44.96 2.71 -31.70
N ASP A 29 43.66 2.77 -31.89
CA ASP A 29 42.87 3.94 -31.64
C ASP A 29 42.66 4.10 -30.12
N SER A 30 42.94 5.29 -29.58
CA SER A 30 42.95 5.61 -28.15
C SER A 30 41.57 5.73 -27.51
N THR A 31 40.51 5.48 -28.26
CA THR A 31 39.12 5.54 -27.79
C THR A 31 38.64 4.26 -27.10
N HIS A 32 39.25 3.11 -27.39
CA HIS A 32 38.88 1.84 -26.77
C HIS A 32 39.32 1.70 -25.31
N HIS A 33 40.38 2.38 -24.88
CA HIS A 33 40.88 2.29 -23.51
C HIS A 33 39.97 2.95 -22.43
N ARG A 34 39.06 3.85 -22.81
CA ARG A 34 38.12 4.45 -21.86
C ARG A 34 36.91 3.53 -21.57
N LEU A 35 36.47 2.78 -22.55
CA LEU A 35 35.35 1.84 -22.40
C LEU A 35 35.76 0.58 -21.64
N ASP A 36 36.98 0.10 -21.80
CA ASP A 36 37.50 -1.06 -21.07
C ASP A 36 37.73 -0.76 -19.57
N ARG A 37 38.07 0.48 -19.23
CA ARG A 37 38.21 0.91 -17.83
C ARG A 37 36.84 0.99 -17.09
N TRP A 38 35.77 1.31 -17.80
CA TRP A 38 34.38 1.25 -17.27
C TRP A 38 33.90 -0.19 -17.13
N ARG A 39 34.29 -1.07 -18.03
CA ARG A 39 33.90 -2.49 -18.03
C ARG A 39 34.55 -3.27 -16.90
N ASN A 40 35.67 -2.84 -16.38
CA ASN A 40 36.41 -3.45 -15.26
C ASN A 40 36.12 -2.78 -13.90
N ASN A 41 35.26 -1.81 -13.84
CA ASN A 41 34.85 -1.23 -12.56
C ASN A 41 34.05 -2.25 -11.76
N ASN A 42 34.43 -2.47 -10.51
CA ASN A 42 33.76 -3.41 -9.57
C ASN A 42 32.26 -3.20 -9.49
N ILE A 43 31.77 -1.97 -9.69
CA ILE A 43 30.34 -1.62 -9.73
C ILE A 43 29.67 -2.21 -10.99
N PHE A 44 30.30 -2.17 -12.15
CA PHE A 44 29.74 -2.71 -13.38
C PHE A 44 29.78 -4.25 -13.40
N GLN A 45 30.83 -4.85 -12.83
CA GLN A 45 30.86 -6.30 -12.58
C GLN A 45 29.86 -6.74 -11.51
N PHE A 46 29.62 -5.93 -10.49
CA PHE A 46 28.53 -6.11 -9.53
C PHE A 46 27.18 -6.20 -10.25
N PHE A 47 26.87 -5.22 -11.09
CA PHE A 47 25.63 -5.22 -11.86
C PHE A 47 25.56 -6.37 -12.87
N ARG A 48 26.63 -6.68 -13.57
CA ARG A 48 26.69 -7.78 -14.56
C ARG A 48 26.54 -9.17 -13.93
N ASN A 49 27.15 -9.43 -12.79
CA ASN A 49 27.06 -10.72 -12.09
C ASN A 49 25.70 -10.91 -11.41
N ALA A 50 25.04 -9.82 -11.04
CA ALA A 50 23.64 -9.86 -10.61
C ALA A 50 22.68 -10.17 -11.77
N ILE A 51 23.07 -9.88 -13.04
CA ILE A 51 22.26 -10.11 -14.25
C ILE A 51 22.35 -11.56 -14.75
N THR A 52 23.55 -12.16 -14.74
CA THR A 52 23.83 -13.31 -15.61
C THR A 52 23.55 -14.69 -14.99
N LYS A 53 23.09 -14.78 -13.73
CA LYS A 53 22.85 -16.08 -13.08
C LYS A 53 21.39 -16.40 -12.77
N GLY A 54 20.45 -15.89 -13.53
CA GLY A 54 19.04 -16.30 -13.49
C GLY A 54 18.74 -17.29 -14.62
N ARG A 55 19.13 -18.58 -14.50
CA ARG A 55 18.55 -19.63 -15.33
C ARG A 55 17.08 -19.79 -14.98
N PRO A 56 16.18 -20.02 -15.94
CA PRO A 56 14.81 -20.38 -15.63
C PRO A 56 14.81 -21.69 -14.84
N ASP A 57 14.32 -21.62 -13.61
CA ASP A 57 14.16 -22.78 -12.75
C ASP A 57 13.04 -23.68 -13.29
N SER A 58 13.43 -24.75 -13.97
CA SER A 58 12.55 -25.80 -14.47
C SER A 58 12.63 -27.06 -13.59
N VAL A 59 12.47 -26.92 -12.28
CA VAL A 59 12.21 -28.07 -11.41
C VAL A 59 11.02 -27.73 -10.51
N VAL A 60 9.88 -28.22 -10.95
CA VAL A 60 8.62 -28.11 -10.20
C VAL A 60 8.60 -29.25 -9.18
N PHE A 61 8.85 -28.94 -7.91
CA PHE A 61 8.45 -29.81 -6.81
C PHE A 61 6.94 -29.65 -6.60
N ILE A 62 6.17 -30.61 -7.06
CA ILE A 62 4.70 -30.58 -7.16
C ILE A 62 3.96 -30.40 -5.82
N ASN A 63 4.62 -30.61 -4.67
CA ASN A 63 3.99 -30.62 -3.35
C ASN A 63 4.21 -29.37 -2.46
N THR A 64 4.87 -28.32 -2.92
CA THR A 64 5.15 -27.12 -2.10
C THR A 64 4.50 -25.84 -2.62
N LEU A 65 3.82 -25.89 -3.76
CA LEU A 65 3.07 -24.74 -4.28
C LEU A 65 1.70 -24.69 -3.60
N ALA A 66 1.45 -23.65 -2.81
CA ALA A 66 0.09 -23.38 -2.36
C ALA A 66 -0.84 -23.31 -3.58
N PRO A 67 -1.99 -24.01 -3.58
CA PRO A 67 -2.93 -23.91 -4.68
C PRO A 67 -3.37 -22.45 -4.82
N LEU A 68 -3.08 -21.87 -5.98
CA LEU A 68 -3.55 -20.54 -6.34
C LEU A 68 -4.96 -20.63 -6.93
N ASN A 69 -5.67 -19.51 -6.92
CA ASN A 69 -7.05 -19.38 -7.39
C ASN A 69 -8.04 -20.24 -6.61
N THR A 70 -7.83 -20.35 -5.31
CA THR A 70 -8.68 -21.06 -4.36
C THR A 70 -8.92 -20.23 -3.10
N LYS A 71 -9.95 -20.60 -2.34
CA LYS A 71 -10.15 -20.04 -1.00
C LYS A 71 -8.99 -20.44 -0.08
N SER A 72 -8.55 -19.52 0.76
CA SER A 72 -7.35 -19.69 1.59
C SER A 72 -7.42 -20.88 2.55
N GLU A 73 -8.61 -21.25 3.02
CA GLU A 73 -8.84 -22.38 3.90
C GLU A 73 -8.89 -23.74 3.18
N SER A 74 -9.08 -23.75 1.85
CA SER A 74 -9.31 -25.00 1.10
C SER A 74 -8.23 -26.07 1.28
N PRO A 75 -6.93 -25.73 1.34
CA PRO A 75 -5.87 -26.73 1.53
C PRO A 75 -5.91 -27.43 2.89
N PHE A 76 -6.53 -26.80 3.89
CA PHE A 76 -6.57 -27.29 5.26
C PHE A 76 -7.83 -28.08 5.60
N LYS A 77 -8.90 -27.98 4.78
CA LYS A 77 -10.17 -28.67 5.02
C LYS A 77 -10.08 -30.19 5.18
N PRO A 78 -9.21 -30.91 4.45
CA PRO A 78 -9.07 -32.37 4.63
C PRO A 78 -8.58 -32.77 6.02
N PHE A 79 -8.01 -31.86 6.79
CA PHE A 79 -7.44 -32.10 8.11
C PHE A 79 -8.32 -31.56 9.25
N GLU A 80 -9.49 -31.03 8.93
CA GLU A 80 -10.42 -30.44 9.92
C GLU A 80 -10.72 -31.43 11.06
N GLY A 81 -10.60 -30.95 12.29
CA GLY A 81 -10.87 -31.74 13.50
C GLY A 81 -9.72 -32.63 14.01
N LYS A 82 -8.67 -32.88 13.22
CA LYS A 82 -7.49 -33.64 13.68
C LYS A 82 -6.73 -32.88 14.76
N ILE A 83 -6.09 -33.56 15.69
CA ILE A 83 -5.34 -32.93 16.79
C ILE A 83 -3.95 -32.48 16.32
N ILE A 84 -3.57 -31.25 16.61
CA ILE A 84 -2.23 -30.72 16.37
C ILE A 84 -1.31 -31.27 17.44
N ARG A 85 -0.36 -32.10 17.05
CA ARG A 85 0.60 -32.73 17.97
C ARG A 85 1.80 -31.81 18.24
N HIS A 86 2.47 -31.35 17.18
CA HIS A 86 3.64 -30.50 17.26
C HIS A 86 3.59 -29.37 16.23
N ILE A 87 4.16 -28.21 16.60
CA ILE A 87 4.31 -27.05 15.71
C ILE A 87 5.79 -26.71 15.56
N TYR A 88 6.32 -27.00 14.38
CA TYR A 88 7.72 -26.72 14.01
C TYR A 88 7.79 -25.40 13.23
N ILE A 89 8.75 -24.54 13.57
CA ILE A 89 9.02 -23.30 12.83
C ILE A 89 10.29 -23.49 12.01
N ARG A 90 10.22 -23.22 10.71
CA ARG A 90 11.37 -23.25 9.79
C ARG A 90 11.53 -21.91 9.09
N GLY A 91 12.49 -21.11 9.58
CA GLY A 91 12.86 -19.83 8.98
C GLY A 91 13.91 -20.00 7.88
N TYR A 92 13.62 -19.48 6.69
CA TYR A 92 14.56 -19.35 5.59
C TYR A 92 15.01 -17.90 5.46
N GLY A 93 16.31 -17.68 5.33
CA GLY A 93 16.85 -16.35 5.03
C GLY A 93 16.47 -15.88 3.62
N PHE A 94 16.67 -14.61 3.35
CA PHE A 94 16.33 -13.99 2.06
C PHE A 94 17.12 -14.59 0.88
N GLU A 95 18.27 -15.21 1.14
CA GLU A 95 19.14 -15.85 0.13
C GLU A 95 18.62 -17.23 -0.33
N GLN A 96 17.65 -17.82 0.34
CA GLN A 96 17.12 -19.14 0.01
C GLN A 96 15.82 -19.02 -0.79
N THR A 97 15.58 -19.96 -1.70
CA THR A 97 14.32 -20.01 -2.44
C THR A 97 13.39 -21.06 -1.82
N PHE A 98 12.07 -20.84 -1.84
CA PHE A 98 11.09 -21.82 -1.36
C PHE A 98 11.10 -23.12 -2.16
N THR A 99 11.53 -23.05 -3.43
CA THR A 99 11.49 -24.16 -4.38
C THR A 99 12.75 -25.01 -4.34
N ASP A 100 13.87 -24.44 -3.91
CA ASP A 100 15.15 -25.16 -3.82
C ASP A 100 16.00 -24.58 -2.69
N THR A 101 15.90 -25.19 -1.52
CA THR A 101 16.59 -24.75 -0.30
C THR A 101 18.11 -24.98 -0.34
N SER A 102 18.61 -25.76 -1.31
CA SER A 102 20.05 -26.02 -1.48
C SER A 102 20.75 -24.88 -2.26
N LYS A 103 20.02 -24.11 -3.03
CA LYS A 103 20.56 -23.00 -3.82
C LYS A 103 20.57 -21.71 -2.99
N ARG A 104 21.76 -21.24 -2.66
CA ARG A 104 21.96 -19.88 -2.12
C ARG A 104 22.15 -18.91 -3.27
N LEU A 105 21.41 -17.82 -3.23
CA LEU A 105 21.62 -16.71 -4.15
C LEU A 105 22.94 -16.01 -3.76
N GLN A 106 24.01 -16.29 -4.48
CA GLN A 106 25.30 -15.59 -4.28
C GLN A 106 25.37 -14.39 -5.20
N TYR A 107 25.20 -13.21 -4.63
CA TYR A 107 25.48 -11.94 -5.29
C TYR A 107 26.73 -11.29 -4.70
N PHE A 108 27.41 -10.48 -5.47
CA PHE A 108 28.47 -9.62 -4.93
C PHE A 108 27.85 -8.72 -3.85
N GLY A 109 28.38 -8.77 -2.64
CA GLY A 109 27.79 -8.08 -1.49
C GLY A 109 26.86 -8.92 -0.63
N THR A 110 26.50 -10.16 -1.02
CA THR A 110 25.67 -11.06 -0.18
C THR A 110 26.32 -11.29 1.17
N ASN A 111 27.63 -11.37 1.25
CA ASN A 111 28.36 -11.52 2.51
C ASN A 111 28.19 -10.30 3.41
N LEU A 112 28.26 -9.07 2.86
CA LEU A 112 28.01 -7.84 3.61
C LEU A 112 26.53 -7.75 4.04
N LEU A 113 25.63 -8.06 3.12
CA LEU A 113 24.17 -8.06 3.40
C LEU A 113 23.80 -9.12 4.44
N ASN A 114 24.42 -10.31 4.38
CA ASN A 114 24.22 -11.37 5.38
C ASN A 114 24.72 -10.97 6.77
N HIS A 115 25.78 -10.16 6.88
CA HIS A 115 26.25 -9.64 8.16
C HIS A 115 25.30 -8.60 8.77
N LEU A 116 24.64 -7.82 7.90
CA LEU A 116 23.69 -6.79 8.30
C LEU A 116 22.29 -7.34 8.56
N HIS A 117 21.91 -8.45 7.90
CA HIS A 117 20.60 -9.06 8.08
C HIS A 117 20.60 -10.05 9.25
N ARG A 118 19.63 -9.90 10.15
CA ARG A 118 19.32 -10.89 11.19
C ARG A 118 18.04 -11.62 10.84
N LYS A 119 18.11 -12.96 10.82
CA LYS A 119 16.90 -13.77 10.66
C LYS A 119 15.88 -13.45 11.74
N THR A 120 14.62 -13.51 11.38
CA THR A 120 13.51 -13.41 12.33
C THR A 120 13.66 -14.53 13.37
N ARG A 121 13.60 -14.15 14.64
CA ARG A 121 13.68 -15.11 15.73
C ARG A 121 12.43 -15.97 15.81
N ASP A 122 12.58 -17.24 16.11
CA ASP A 122 11.47 -18.20 16.16
C ASP A 122 10.35 -17.76 17.11
N TRP A 123 10.70 -17.13 18.23
CA TRP A 123 9.70 -16.64 19.18
C TRP A 123 8.81 -15.53 18.59
N VAL A 124 9.32 -14.67 17.68
CA VAL A 124 8.51 -13.65 16.99
C VAL A 124 7.43 -14.28 16.12
N ILE A 125 7.76 -15.39 15.46
CA ILE A 125 6.79 -16.16 14.67
C ILE A 125 5.84 -16.92 15.58
N ARG A 126 6.35 -17.51 16.67
CA ARG A 126 5.54 -18.26 17.64
C ARG A 126 4.52 -17.35 18.35
N ASP A 127 4.91 -16.12 18.70
CA ASP A 127 4.02 -15.13 19.31
C ASP A 127 2.86 -14.73 18.38
N ALA A 128 3.09 -14.74 17.06
CA ALA A 128 2.06 -14.46 16.07
C ALA A 128 1.12 -15.64 15.79
N LEU A 129 1.40 -16.84 16.35
CA LEU A 129 0.53 -18.01 16.20
C LEU A 129 -0.61 -17.94 17.22
N PHE A 130 -1.85 -18.02 16.75
CA PHE A 130 -3.02 -18.24 17.60
C PHE A 130 -3.55 -19.68 17.54
N ILE A 131 -2.80 -20.59 16.89
CA ILE A 131 -2.92 -22.04 16.95
C ILE A 131 -1.93 -22.57 17.98
N LYS A 132 -2.29 -23.62 18.71
CA LYS A 132 -1.46 -24.24 19.76
C LYS A 132 -1.45 -25.76 19.57
N GLU A 133 -0.45 -26.41 20.13
CA GLU A 133 -0.41 -27.86 20.26
C GLU A 133 -1.60 -28.32 21.12
N ASP A 134 -2.03 -29.54 20.95
CA ASP A 134 -3.20 -30.19 21.58
C ASP A 134 -4.56 -29.59 21.20
N MET A 135 -4.61 -28.64 20.24
CA MET A 135 -5.87 -28.11 19.69
C MET A 135 -6.29 -28.88 18.44
N ALA A 136 -7.62 -28.96 18.23
CA ALA A 136 -8.15 -29.46 16.97
C ALA A 136 -7.84 -28.49 15.81
N VAL A 137 -7.44 -29.05 14.67
CA VAL A 137 -7.25 -28.29 13.42
C VAL A 137 -8.56 -27.63 13.04
N ASN A 138 -8.47 -26.33 12.78
CA ASN A 138 -9.50 -25.54 12.16
C ASN A 138 -8.93 -24.89 10.91
N ALA A 139 -9.46 -25.24 9.74
CA ALA A 139 -8.95 -24.82 8.44
C ALA A 139 -8.89 -23.30 8.30
N PHE A 140 -9.86 -22.58 8.83
CA PHE A 140 -9.89 -21.13 8.78
C PHE A 140 -8.83 -20.50 9.70
N LYS A 141 -8.64 -21.04 10.92
CA LYS A 141 -7.57 -20.57 11.82
C LYS A 141 -6.19 -20.75 11.22
N LEU A 142 -5.93 -21.89 10.56
CA LEU A 142 -4.65 -22.12 9.87
C LEU A 142 -4.46 -21.10 8.73
N ALA A 143 -5.47 -20.88 7.90
CA ALA A 143 -5.42 -19.91 6.80
C ALA A 143 -5.21 -18.47 7.30
N ASP A 144 -5.94 -18.06 8.33
CA ASP A 144 -5.81 -16.72 8.92
C ASP A 144 -4.43 -16.52 9.56
N ASN A 145 -3.88 -17.55 10.21
CA ASN A 145 -2.55 -17.48 10.81
C ASN A 145 -1.45 -17.39 9.75
N GLU A 146 -1.55 -18.20 8.69
CA GLU A 146 -0.64 -18.13 7.55
C GLU A 146 -0.64 -16.73 6.92
N ARG A 147 -1.82 -16.13 6.74
CA ARG A 147 -2.00 -14.78 6.24
C ARG A 147 -1.42 -13.72 7.19
N LEU A 148 -1.67 -13.84 8.51
CA LEU A 148 -1.15 -12.92 9.51
C LEU A 148 0.38 -12.87 9.47
N ILE A 149 1.05 -14.02 9.47
CA ILE A 149 2.52 -14.08 9.38
C ILE A 149 3.00 -13.48 8.05
N ARG A 150 2.35 -13.82 6.92
CA ARG A 150 2.68 -13.25 5.59
C ARG A 150 2.47 -11.74 5.53
N SER A 151 1.59 -11.17 6.35
CA SER A 151 1.33 -9.73 6.41
C SER A 151 2.42 -8.94 7.13
N MET A 152 3.32 -9.58 7.86
CA MET A 152 4.42 -8.90 8.56
C MET A 152 5.36 -8.22 7.56
N PRO A 153 5.81 -6.97 7.82
CA PRO A 153 6.58 -6.19 6.85
C PRO A 153 7.91 -6.82 6.44
N PHE A 154 8.50 -7.62 7.32
CA PHE A 154 9.80 -8.26 7.16
C PHE A 154 9.70 -9.71 6.64
N ILE A 155 8.48 -10.22 6.40
CA ILE A 155 8.25 -11.56 5.85
C ILE A 155 7.89 -11.45 4.37
N GLN A 156 8.58 -12.21 3.53
CA GLN A 156 8.31 -12.28 2.10
C GLN A 156 7.12 -13.20 1.80
N ASP A 157 7.13 -14.38 2.41
CA ASP A 157 6.07 -15.38 2.27
C ASP A 157 6.04 -16.28 3.51
N ALA A 158 4.88 -16.79 3.82
CA ALA A 158 4.68 -17.73 4.91
C ALA A 158 3.71 -18.83 4.47
N ARG A 159 3.96 -20.07 4.90
CA ARG A 159 3.12 -21.24 4.62
C ARG A 159 3.04 -22.13 5.82
N ILE A 160 1.86 -22.67 6.07
CA ILE A 160 1.64 -23.73 7.05
C ILE A 160 1.46 -25.03 6.28
N LEU A 161 2.38 -25.97 6.47
CA LEU A 161 2.31 -27.30 5.89
C LEU A 161 1.77 -28.25 6.95
N VAL A 162 0.82 -29.09 6.55
CA VAL A 162 0.27 -30.14 7.42
C VAL A 162 0.96 -31.45 7.07
N ASN A 163 1.67 -32.00 8.04
CA ASN A 163 2.35 -33.29 7.91
C ASN A 163 1.47 -34.38 8.54
N PHE A 164 0.93 -35.23 7.69
CA PHE A 164 0.12 -36.36 8.10
C PHE A 164 1.00 -37.48 8.64
N GLN A 165 0.61 -38.07 9.75
CA GLN A 165 1.31 -39.22 10.35
C GLN A 165 0.53 -40.49 10.04
N PRO A 166 1.08 -41.42 9.26
CA PRO A 166 0.39 -42.70 8.92
C PRO A 166 0.05 -43.53 10.14
N ASP A 167 0.91 -43.49 11.17
CA ASP A 167 0.78 -44.29 12.39
C ASP A 167 -0.27 -43.73 13.37
N ASN A 168 -0.70 -42.49 13.17
CA ASN A 168 -1.74 -41.83 13.98
C ASN A 168 -2.63 -40.96 13.11
N PRO A 169 -3.68 -41.53 12.51
CA PRO A 169 -4.52 -40.85 11.53
C PRO A 169 -5.34 -39.67 12.11
N ASP A 170 -5.52 -39.59 13.43
CA ASP A 170 -6.30 -38.58 14.11
C ASP A 170 -5.47 -37.37 14.53
N SER A 171 -4.17 -37.38 14.27
CA SER A 171 -3.25 -36.30 14.59
C SER A 171 -2.42 -35.85 13.40
N VAL A 172 -1.92 -34.60 13.48
CA VAL A 172 -1.07 -33.98 12.48
C VAL A 172 0.01 -33.14 13.15
N ASP A 173 1.16 -33.03 12.48
CA ASP A 173 2.21 -32.08 12.81
C ASP A 173 2.10 -30.89 11.87
N LEU A 174 2.31 -29.68 12.38
CA LEU A 174 2.34 -28.46 11.58
C LEU A 174 3.77 -27.97 11.40
N VAL A 175 4.12 -27.61 10.17
CA VAL A 175 5.40 -26.98 9.85
C VAL A 175 5.12 -25.58 9.31
N VAL A 176 5.41 -24.57 10.13
CA VAL A 176 5.30 -23.16 9.76
C VAL A 176 6.58 -22.76 9.05
N VAL A 177 6.50 -22.61 7.74
CA VAL A 177 7.61 -22.22 6.88
C VAL A 177 7.53 -20.73 6.62
N VAL A 178 8.59 -20.01 6.97
CA VAL A 178 8.66 -18.56 6.85
C VAL A 178 9.90 -18.17 6.05
N LYS A 179 9.73 -17.25 5.12
CA LYS A 179 10.84 -16.67 4.36
C LYS A 179 10.96 -15.17 4.67
N ASP A 180 12.12 -14.80 5.20
CA ASP A 180 12.43 -13.41 5.49
C ASP A 180 12.67 -12.61 4.22
N LEU A 181 12.37 -11.30 4.30
CA LEU A 181 12.89 -10.29 3.41
C LEU A 181 14.25 -9.81 3.93
N PHE A 182 15.10 -9.30 3.05
CA PHE A 182 16.24 -8.48 3.50
C PHE A 182 15.70 -7.28 4.27
N SER A 183 16.12 -7.11 5.52
CA SER A 183 15.43 -6.23 6.48
C SER A 183 15.70 -4.74 6.29
N ILE A 184 16.81 -4.35 5.63
CA ILE A 184 17.15 -2.96 5.39
C ILE A 184 16.52 -2.50 4.07
N SER A 185 15.76 -1.43 4.12
CA SER A 185 15.17 -0.77 2.95
C SER A 185 15.57 0.69 2.88
N GLY A 186 15.74 1.18 1.66
CA GLY A 186 15.89 2.61 1.38
C GLY A 186 14.84 3.06 0.37
N ALA A 187 14.35 4.27 0.53
CA ALA A 187 13.43 4.86 -0.42
C ALA A 187 13.81 6.32 -0.69
N ILE A 188 13.75 6.71 -1.96
CA ILE A 188 13.77 8.11 -2.37
C ILE A 188 12.31 8.50 -2.59
N GLY A 189 11.77 9.35 -1.71
CA GLY A 189 10.36 9.74 -1.73
C GLY A 189 10.06 10.80 -2.79
N SER A 190 11.00 11.74 -3.00
CA SER A 190 10.90 12.75 -4.04
C SER A 190 12.27 13.26 -4.46
N LEU A 191 12.37 13.66 -5.71
CA LEU A 191 13.49 14.39 -6.28
C LEU A 191 12.91 15.48 -7.16
N GLY A 192 13.22 16.74 -6.88
CA GLY A 192 12.67 17.90 -7.59
C GLY A 192 13.75 18.87 -8.04
N TYR A 193 13.51 19.56 -9.15
CA TYR A 193 14.33 20.65 -9.64
C TYR A 193 13.54 21.49 -10.67
N PRO A 194 13.66 22.79 -10.73
CA PRO A 194 14.02 23.76 -9.68
C PRO A 194 12.82 24.08 -8.76
N PRO A 195 13.02 24.43 -7.49
CA PRO A 195 14.24 24.40 -6.70
C PRO A 195 14.68 22.97 -6.38
N PHE A 196 15.96 22.77 -6.09
CA PHE A 196 16.47 21.43 -5.76
C PHE A 196 15.85 20.94 -4.46
N SER A 197 15.27 19.74 -4.51
CA SER A 197 14.72 19.04 -3.34
C SER A 197 14.99 17.55 -3.45
N ILE A 198 15.36 16.94 -2.33
CA ILE A 198 15.52 15.50 -2.21
C ILE A 198 15.00 15.03 -0.87
N ARG A 199 14.12 14.02 -0.90
CA ARG A 199 13.64 13.32 0.28
C ARG A 199 14.03 11.87 0.19
N GLY A 200 14.52 11.30 1.28
CA GLY A 200 14.83 9.89 1.36
C GLY A 200 14.69 9.36 2.77
N ASN A 201 14.57 8.05 2.88
CA ASN A 201 14.61 7.36 4.16
C ASN A 201 15.35 6.03 4.03
N ILE A 202 15.89 5.58 5.17
CA ILE A 202 16.45 4.25 5.37
C ILE A 202 15.70 3.62 6.53
N SER A 203 15.30 2.38 6.39
CA SER A 203 14.51 1.67 7.39
C SER A 203 15.08 0.27 7.59
N GLU A 204 15.33 -0.09 8.84
CA GLU A 204 15.51 -1.46 9.27
C GLU A 204 14.15 -2.00 9.72
N GLN A 205 13.61 -2.98 8.98
CA GLN A 205 12.25 -3.49 9.17
C GLN A 205 12.14 -4.58 10.24
N ASN A 206 13.27 -5.19 10.63
CA ASN A 206 13.31 -6.30 11.57
C ASN A 206 14.56 -6.22 12.47
N PHE A 207 14.71 -5.09 13.16
CA PHE A 207 15.88 -4.81 13.97
C PHE A 207 16.17 -5.94 14.95
N LEU A 208 17.38 -6.50 14.88
CA LEU A 208 17.86 -7.66 15.64
C LEU A 208 17.00 -8.95 15.46
N GLY A 209 16.18 -9.04 14.43
CA GLY A 209 15.27 -10.17 14.21
C GLY A 209 14.07 -10.20 15.16
N MET A 210 13.75 -9.08 15.82
CA MET A 210 12.78 -8.99 16.91
C MET A 210 11.43 -8.38 16.48
N GLY A 211 11.16 -8.24 15.18
CA GLY A 211 9.94 -7.62 14.67
C GLY A 211 9.82 -6.13 15.01
N GLN A 212 10.94 -5.44 15.19
CA GLN A 212 11.01 -4.00 15.45
C GLN A 212 11.44 -3.27 14.18
N ARG A 213 10.86 -2.10 13.94
CA ARG A 213 11.24 -1.24 12.81
C ARG A 213 11.80 0.07 13.31
N ILE A 214 12.94 0.46 12.76
CA ILE A 214 13.56 1.77 12.96
C ILE A 214 13.68 2.41 11.58
N THR A 215 13.17 3.63 11.41
CA THR A 215 13.28 4.40 10.18
C THR A 215 13.91 5.74 10.47
N GLY A 216 15.00 6.05 9.79
CA GLY A 216 15.61 7.37 9.72
C GLY A 216 15.34 7.97 8.34
N GLY A 217 14.88 9.21 8.28
CA GLY A 217 14.63 9.91 7.03
C GLY A 217 15.07 11.37 7.09
N ALA A 218 15.21 11.95 5.92
CA ALA A 218 15.50 13.35 5.80
C ALA A 218 14.92 13.93 4.50
N ASN A 219 14.59 15.22 4.56
CA ASN A 219 14.29 16.06 3.41
C ASN A 219 15.29 17.21 3.37
N PHE A 220 15.90 17.42 2.22
CA PHE A 220 16.63 18.64 1.91
C PHE A 220 15.89 19.38 0.81
N GLU A 221 15.66 20.66 1.00
CA GLU A 221 14.98 21.51 0.03
C GLU A 221 15.60 22.92 0.05
N GLN A 222 16.07 23.36 -1.12
CA GLN A 222 16.85 24.59 -1.26
C GLN A 222 16.14 25.83 -0.75
N ASN A 223 14.82 25.91 -0.92
CA ASN A 223 14.03 27.08 -0.56
C ASN A 223 13.20 26.88 0.72
N ARG A 224 13.38 25.76 1.41
CA ARG A 224 12.74 25.51 2.70
C ARG A 224 13.55 26.10 3.84
N PHE A 225 12.90 26.54 4.89
CA PHE A 225 13.57 26.98 6.11
C PHE A 225 13.00 26.22 7.34
N PRO A 226 13.83 25.50 8.11
CA PRO A 226 15.22 25.13 7.77
C PRO A 226 15.31 24.24 6.52
N ASN A 227 16.39 24.31 5.76
CA ASN A 227 16.56 23.53 4.52
C ASN A 227 16.53 22.02 4.74
N PHE A 228 16.95 21.57 5.93
CA PHE A 228 17.00 20.18 6.31
C PHE A 228 15.89 19.86 7.30
N GLY A 229 15.13 18.80 7.02
CA GLY A 229 14.08 18.28 7.89
C GLY A 229 14.31 16.80 8.19
N PRO A 230 14.64 16.42 9.44
CA PRO A 230 14.82 15.04 9.84
C PRO A 230 13.48 14.33 10.10
N GLN A 231 13.52 13.00 10.03
CA GLN A 231 12.47 12.11 10.49
C GLN A 231 13.07 10.90 11.18
N ILE A 232 12.51 10.52 12.31
CA ILE A 232 12.78 9.26 12.98
C ILE A 232 11.46 8.59 13.37
N LEU A 233 11.36 7.28 13.14
CA LEU A 233 10.22 6.48 13.53
C LEU A 233 10.70 5.16 14.11
N TYR A 234 10.14 4.80 15.25
CA TYR A 234 10.28 3.48 15.86
C TYR A 234 8.91 2.80 15.91
N SER A 235 8.85 1.52 15.55
CA SER A 235 7.63 0.72 15.66
C SER A 235 7.96 -0.69 16.13
N LYS A 236 7.21 -1.19 17.10
CA LYS A 236 7.23 -2.56 17.60
C LYS A 236 5.88 -3.21 17.32
N SER A 237 5.90 -4.28 16.55
CA SER A 237 4.71 -5.11 16.35
C SER A 237 4.59 -6.13 17.47
N ASP A 238 3.38 -6.43 17.86
CA ASP A 238 3.02 -7.47 18.84
C ASP A 238 3.79 -7.39 20.15
N ILE A 239 3.39 -6.45 21.01
CA ILE A 239 4.01 -6.28 22.31
C ILE A 239 3.51 -7.37 23.26
N GLY A 240 4.42 -8.26 23.70
CA GLY A 240 4.13 -9.26 24.72
C GLY A 240 2.97 -10.20 24.34
N HIS A 241 2.89 -10.63 23.08
CA HIS A 241 1.86 -11.55 22.58
C HIS A 241 0.42 -11.03 22.72
N SER A 242 0.27 -9.70 22.74
CA SER A 242 -1.03 -9.03 22.88
C SER A 242 -1.65 -8.59 21.56
N PHE A 243 -0.93 -8.73 20.44
CA PHE A 243 -1.24 -8.18 19.12
C PHE A 243 -1.36 -6.63 19.12
N VAL A 244 -0.84 -5.97 20.16
CA VAL A 244 -0.72 -4.52 20.22
C VAL A 244 0.56 -4.08 19.52
N ASN A 245 0.44 -3.17 18.57
CA ASN A 245 1.54 -2.51 17.92
C ASN A 245 1.75 -1.14 18.56
N ALA A 246 3.01 -0.76 18.82
CA ALA A 246 3.36 0.57 19.27
C ALA A 246 4.17 1.28 18.20
N THR A 247 3.92 2.58 18.02
CA THR A 247 4.68 3.44 17.11
C THR A 247 4.96 4.76 17.82
N ALA A 248 6.21 5.22 17.75
CA ALA A 248 6.63 6.55 18.16
C ALA A 248 7.34 7.22 16.98
N SER A 249 7.04 8.49 16.74
CA SER A 249 7.62 9.23 15.62
C SER A 249 7.91 10.67 16.00
N TYR A 250 9.04 11.17 15.50
CA TYR A 250 9.35 12.59 15.42
C TYR A 250 9.72 12.92 13.97
N THR A 251 9.15 13.97 13.43
CA THR A 251 9.39 14.38 12.05
C THR A 251 9.27 15.88 11.88
N GLN A 252 10.07 16.47 11.01
CA GLN A 252 9.90 17.85 10.52
C GLN A 252 9.39 17.88 9.08
N ILE A 253 8.97 16.75 8.55
CA ILE A 253 8.51 16.57 7.18
C ILE A 253 7.16 15.87 7.12
N ASN A 254 6.31 16.06 8.14
CA ASN A 254 4.93 15.63 8.08
C ASN A 254 4.17 16.46 7.04
N SER A 255 3.17 15.86 6.43
CA SER A 255 2.32 16.56 5.47
C SER A 255 1.41 17.54 6.21
N ASN A 256 1.50 18.84 5.91
CA ASN A 256 0.68 19.85 6.55
C ASN A 256 -0.82 19.72 6.20
N ILE A 257 -1.67 20.25 7.07
CA ILE A 257 -3.13 20.17 6.92
C ILE A 257 -3.71 21.08 5.84
N TYR A 258 -2.92 22.04 5.34
CA TYR A 258 -3.39 23.03 4.36
C TYR A 258 -3.37 22.45 2.93
N ASN A 259 -2.22 21.99 2.47
CA ASN A 259 -2.00 21.57 1.09
C ASN A 259 -1.24 20.24 0.96
N GLY A 260 -0.90 19.59 2.09
CA GLY A 260 -0.17 18.31 2.13
C GLY A 260 1.32 18.44 1.85
N THR A 261 1.89 19.64 1.78
CA THR A 261 3.35 19.83 1.69
C THR A 261 4.05 19.27 2.93
N PRO A 262 5.27 18.70 2.77
CA PRO A 262 6.00 18.09 3.90
C PRO A 262 6.79 19.13 4.69
N ASP A 263 6.10 20.00 5.40
CA ASP A 263 6.66 21.12 6.16
C ASP A 263 6.17 21.24 7.61
N GLU A 264 5.38 20.28 8.06
CA GLU A 264 4.89 20.22 9.42
C GLU A 264 5.85 19.44 10.32
N THR A 265 6.17 19.99 11.48
CA THR A 265 6.85 19.30 12.57
C THR A 265 5.81 18.58 13.40
N ALA A 266 6.03 17.30 13.64
CA ALA A 266 5.13 16.48 14.43
C ALA A 266 5.88 15.49 15.30
N TRP A 267 5.37 15.25 16.49
CA TRP A 267 5.67 14.02 17.24
C TRP A 267 4.36 13.34 17.63
N PHE A 268 4.37 12.02 17.63
CA PHE A 268 3.23 11.26 18.13
C PHE A 268 3.64 9.89 18.68
N VAL A 269 2.81 9.40 19.58
CA VAL A 269 2.84 8.03 20.08
C VAL A 269 1.48 7.40 19.79
N GLN A 270 1.52 6.20 19.25
CA GLN A 270 0.32 5.45 18.88
C GLN A 270 0.44 4.00 19.35
N LEU A 271 -0.64 3.49 19.94
CA LEU A 271 -0.87 2.08 20.19
C LEU A 271 -2.02 1.64 19.31
N ASP A 272 -1.91 0.49 18.66
CA ASP A 272 -2.95 -0.04 17.78
C ASP A 272 -3.04 -1.57 17.92
N ARG A 273 -4.22 -2.06 18.20
CA ARG A 273 -4.55 -3.47 18.21
C ARG A 273 -5.63 -3.73 17.17
N PRO A 274 -5.25 -4.12 15.94
CA PRO A 274 -6.21 -4.41 14.90
C PRO A 274 -7.04 -5.67 15.23
N LEU A 275 -8.20 -5.81 14.60
CA LEU A 275 -8.89 -7.09 14.61
C LEU A 275 -8.15 -8.05 13.67
N TYR A 276 -7.12 -8.72 14.19
CA TYR A 276 -6.19 -9.56 13.44
C TYR A 276 -6.83 -10.85 12.87
N ALA A 277 -7.95 -11.27 13.45
CA ALA A 277 -8.70 -12.42 12.98
C ALA A 277 -10.21 -12.22 13.22
N PRO A 278 -11.10 -12.85 12.41
CA PRO A 278 -12.54 -12.72 12.56
C PRO A 278 -13.11 -13.20 13.91
N TYR A 279 -12.33 -14.00 14.64
CA TYR A 279 -12.68 -14.50 15.97
C TYR A 279 -11.95 -13.81 17.12
N ALA A 280 -11.11 -12.81 16.83
CA ALA A 280 -10.53 -11.96 17.86
C ALA A 280 -11.64 -11.16 18.56
N HIS A 281 -11.61 -11.06 19.89
CA HIS A 281 -12.65 -10.44 20.69
C HIS A 281 -12.57 -8.92 20.70
N LEU A 282 -11.35 -8.38 20.75
CA LEU A 282 -11.07 -6.98 21.03
C LEU A 282 -10.22 -6.36 19.93
N ALA A 283 -10.56 -5.14 19.53
CA ALA A 283 -9.71 -4.24 18.77
C ALA A 283 -9.73 -2.85 19.41
N GLY A 284 -8.72 -2.04 19.17
CA GLY A 284 -8.65 -0.70 19.73
C GLY A 284 -7.40 0.04 19.33
N GLY A 285 -7.35 1.33 19.65
CA GLY A 285 -6.21 2.16 19.38
C GLY A 285 -6.20 3.40 20.25
N PHE A 286 -5.00 3.94 20.45
CA PHE A 286 -4.79 5.18 21.16
C PHE A 286 -3.68 5.97 20.49
N ARG A 287 -3.87 7.26 20.30
CA ARG A 287 -2.88 8.16 19.71
C ARG A 287 -2.89 9.49 20.43
N ILE A 288 -1.70 9.98 20.75
CA ILE A 288 -1.47 11.35 21.17
C ILE A 288 -0.38 11.94 20.27
N GLY A 289 -0.47 13.22 19.98
CA GLY A 289 0.51 13.91 19.16
C GLY A 289 0.39 15.41 19.21
N ASP A 290 1.48 16.03 18.81
CA ASP A 290 1.66 17.47 18.73
C ASP A 290 2.12 17.81 17.31
N PHE A 291 1.52 18.82 16.71
CA PHE A 291 1.67 19.16 15.31
C PHE A 291 1.79 20.67 15.15
N GLN A 292 2.85 21.11 14.47
CA GLN A 292 3.10 22.54 14.31
C GLN A 292 3.77 22.84 12.96
N ASN A 293 3.38 23.94 12.35
CA ASN A 293 4.01 24.44 11.13
C ASN A 293 4.74 25.74 11.41
N PHE A 294 6.08 25.68 11.44
CA PHE A 294 6.94 26.86 11.53
C PHE A 294 7.74 27.10 10.27
N ASN A 295 7.74 26.15 9.36
CA ASN A 295 8.59 26.21 8.18
C ASN A 295 8.14 27.34 7.27
N VAL A 296 9.07 28.22 7.00
CA VAL A 296 8.85 29.39 6.14
C VAL A 296 9.28 29.02 4.72
N TYR A 297 8.33 28.52 3.94
CA TYR A 297 8.60 28.18 2.55
C TYR A 297 8.87 29.43 1.71
N HIS A 298 9.94 29.37 0.91
CA HIS A 298 10.23 30.32 -0.18
C HIS A 298 10.46 31.79 0.21
N GLN A 299 10.86 32.09 1.45
CA GLN A 299 11.17 33.48 1.75
C GLN A 299 12.62 33.72 2.13
N LYS A 300 13.24 34.61 1.37
CA LYS A 300 14.36 35.37 1.86
C LYS A 300 13.84 36.38 2.89
N ALA A 301 14.52 36.46 4.02
CA ALA A 301 14.14 37.26 5.20
C ALA A 301 13.91 38.76 4.97
N SER A 302 13.88 39.24 3.73
CA SER A 302 13.86 40.66 3.35
C SER A 302 12.51 41.17 2.84
N VAL A 303 11.45 40.33 2.81
CA VAL A 303 10.14 40.81 2.33
C VAL A 303 9.28 41.23 3.52
N SER A 304 9.04 42.51 3.65
CA SER A 304 8.05 43.06 4.58
C SER A 304 6.66 42.46 4.30
N GLY A 305 6.03 41.82 5.32
CA GLY A 305 4.76 41.12 5.15
C GLY A 305 4.86 39.60 5.04
N ALA A 306 6.02 39.01 5.33
CA ALA A 306 6.28 37.59 5.31
C ALA A 306 5.24 36.74 6.07
N ASP A 307 4.78 37.23 7.21
CA ASP A 307 3.80 36.53 8.06
C ASP A 307 2.43 36.34 7.40
N SER A 308 2.12 37.11 6.36
CA SER A 308 0.83 37.02 5.63
C SER A 308 0.79 35.85 4.62
N LEU A 309 1.94 35.28 4.24
CA LEU A 309 2.04 34.25 3.22
C LEU A 309 2.13 32.83 3.78
N PHE A 310 2.40 32.67 5.09
CA PHE A 310 2.58 31.38 5.74
C PHE A 310 1.45 31.03 6.67
N PHE A 311 0.96 29.80 6.56
CA PHE A 311 -0.01 29.24 7.47
C PHE A 311 0.72 28.65 8.69
N LYS A 312 1.03 29.51 9.67
CA LYS A 312 1.61 29.08 10.96
C LYS A 312 0.50 28.63 11.89
N TYR A 313 0.62 27.42 12.41
CA TYR A 313 -0.36 26.84 13.33
C TYR A 313 0.29 25.85 14.28
N HIS A 314 -0.41 25.56 15.37
CA HIS A 314 -0.04 24.55 16.34
C HIS A 314 -1.30 23.88 16.88
N TYR A 315 -1.32 22.55 16.92
CA TYR A 315 -2.44 21.79 17.49
C TYR A 315 -1.99 20.47 18.12
N HIS A 316 -2.80 20.02 19.10
CA HIS A 316 -2.66 18.75 19.77
C HIS A 316 -3.75 17.78 19.32
N THR A 317 -3.42 16.49 19.28
CA THR A 317 -4.36 15.42 18.96
C THR A 317 -4.42 14.41 20.10
N HIS A 318 -5.63 14.09 20.52
CA HIS A 318 -5.96 12.98 21.41
C HIS A 318 -7.01 12.12 20.72
N ASP A 319 -6.73 10.84 20.53
CA ASP A 319 -7.61 9.92 19.83
C ASP A 319 -7.57 8.56 20.51
N GLY A 320 -8.70 8.03 20.91
CA GLY A 320 -8.81 6.72 21.54
C GLY A 320 -10.08 6.01 21.12
N TRP A 321 -9.96 4.71 20.80
CA TRP A 321 -11.11 3.89 20.46
C TRP A 321 -10.94 2.46 20.98
N ILE A 322 -12.07 1.81 21.20
CA ILE A 322 -12.13 0.42 21.60
C ILE A 322 -13.37 -0.22 20.98
N GLY A 323 -13.28 -1.50 20.64
CA GLY A 323 -14.42 -2.22 20.08
C GLY A 323 -14.38 -3.70 20.36
N TRP A 324 -15.57 -4.30 20.38
CA TRP A 324 -15.82 -5.70 20.68
C TRP A 324 -16.47 -6.42 19.53
N ASN A 325 -15.98 -7.64 19.27
CA ASN A 325 -16.53 -8.58 18.33
C ASN A 325 -17.54 -9.50 19.04
N LEU A 326 -18.79 -9.39 18.66
CA LEU A 326 -19.88 -10.12 19.29
C LEU A 326 -20.05 -11.51 18.68
N GLY A 327 -20.40 -12.50 19.49
CA GLY A 327 -20.74 -13.85 19.03
C GLY A 327 -19.53 -14.70 18.63
N THR A 328 -18.34 -14.38 19.10
CA THR A 328 -17.11 -15.15 18.82
C THR A 328 -17.16 -16.58 19.34
N ASN A 329 -17.84 -16.85 20.46
CA ASN A 329 -18.00 -18.19 21.02
C ASN A 329 -18.81 -19.12 20.10
N SER A 330 -19.79 -18.59 19.39
CA SER A 330 -20.58 -19.35 18.42
C SER A 330 -19.73 -19.85 17.24
N PHE A 331 -18.68 -19.10 16.87
CA PHE A 331 -17.74 -19.49 15.83
C PHE A 331 -16.81 -20.65 16.25
N LEU A 332 -16.44 -20.70 17.52
CA LEU A 332 -15.61 -21.78 18.03
C LEU A 332 -16.36 -23.13 17.96
N ASN A 333 -17.69 -23.08 18.04
CA ASN A 333 -18.56 -24.25 18.01
C ASN A 333 -19.10 -24.57 16.59
N ASN A 334 -19.18 -23.58 15.69
CA ASN A 334 -19.68 -23.78 14.33
C ASN A 334 -18.90 -22.90 13.33
N THR A 335 -17.94 -23.51 12.66
CA THR A 335 -17.05 -22.83 11.70
C THR A 335 -17.73 -22.40 10.40
N SER A 336 -18.95 -22.87 10.14
CA SER A 336 -19.72 -22.51 8.94
C SER A 336 -20.31 -21.09 9.02
N VAL A 337 -20.52 -20.54 10.21
CA VAL A 337 -21.09 -19.18 10.41
C VAL A 337 -19.96 -18.18 10.52
N ARG A 338 -19.65 -17.49 9.42
CA ARG A 338 -18.58 -16.48 9.35
C ARG A 338 -19.03 -15.04 9.46
N ASP A 339 -20.34 -14.80 9.50
CA ASP A 339 -20.89 -13.46 9.70
C ASP A 339 -20.64 -12.96 11.11
N ARG A 340 -20.17 -11.75 11.24
CA ARG A 340 -19.73 -11.14 12.50
C ARG A 340 -20.41 -9.80 12.73
N LYS A 341 -20.51 -9.46 14.01
CA LYS A 341 -21.03 -8.18 14.49
C LYS A 341 -19.98 -7.55 15.38
N PHE A 342 -19.61 -6.32 15.09
CA PHE A 342 -18.62 -5.60 15.86
C PHE A 342 -19.19 -4.25 16.29
N VAL A 343 -18.97 -3.90 17.55
CA VAL A 343 -19.37 -2.61 18.12
C VAL A 343 -18.12 -1.89 18.58
N ALA A 344 -17.98 -0.62 18.24
CA ALA A 344 -16.86 0.19 18.68
C ALA A 344 -17.30 1.58 19.10
N VAL A 345 -16.54 2.16 20.02
CA VAL A 345 -16.66 3.55 20.46
C VAL A 345 -15.33 4.25 20.27
N ARG A 346 -15.37 5.52 19.91
CA ARG A 346 -14.19 6.38 19.75
C ARG A 346 -14.48 7.74 20.31
N TYR A 347 -13.47 8.29 20.97
CA TYR A 347 -13.40 9.70 21.31
C TYR A 347 -12.14 10.29 20.71
N PHE A 348 -12.28 11.41 20.00
CA PHE A 348 -11.11 12.16 19.52
C PHE A 348 -11.30 13.65 19.74
N ARG A 349 -10.17 14.33 19.90
CA ARG A 349 -10.11 15.76 20.09
C ARG A 349 -8.84 16.31 19.44
N ASN A 350 -9.03 17.36 18.64
CA ASN A 350 -7.96 18.18 18.05
C ASN A 350 -8.15 19.62 18.54
N ASP A 351 -7.19 20.12 19.30
CA ASP A 351 -7.21 21.47 19.87
C ASP A 351 -6.12 22.32 19.22
N PHE A 352 -6.48 23.48 18.72
CA PHE A 352 -5.56 24.44 18.12
C PHE A 352 -5.16 25.48 19.15
N ASP A 353 -3.88 25.49 19.55
CA ASP A 353 -3.30 26.56 20.37
C ASP A 353 -3.11 27.84 19.56
N SER A 354 -2.84 27.67 18.25
CA SER A 354 -2.75 28.79 17.33
C SER A 354 -3.24 28.40 15.93
N VAL A 355 -3.96 29.32 15.31
CA VAL A 355 -4.42 29.23 13.92
C VAL A 355 -3.72 30.26 13.06
N PRO A 356 -3.61 30.06 11.74
CA PRO A 356 -2.96 31.02 10.86
C PRO A 356 -3.61 32.41 10.93
N LYS A 357 -2.81 33.46 11.04
CA LYS A 357 -3.27 34.85 11.10
C LYS A 357 -4.12 35.26 9.89
N GLN A 358 -3.89 34.64 8.74
CA GLN A 358 -4.64 34.89 7.50
C GLN A 358 -6.13 34.54 7.60
N ILE A 359 -6.48 33.61 8.53
CA ILE A 359 -7.86 33.19 8.75
C ILE A 359 -8.60 34.23 9.60
N GLY A 360 -7.88 34.93 10.48
CA GLY A 360 -8.47 35.88 11.42
C GLY A 360 -9.54 35.20 12.27
N ASN A 361 -10.70 35.87 12.41
CA ASN A 361 -11.86 35.36 13.16
C ASN A 361 -12.84 34.58 12.26
N ASN A 362 -12.48 34.32 11.00
CA ASN A 362 -13.37 33.61 10.08
C ASN A 362 -13.29 32.09 10.32
N PHE A 363 -14.43 31.42 10.13
CA PHE A 363 -14.47 29.98 10.13
C PHE A 363 -13.63 29.42 8.98
N ASN A 364 -12.76 28.45 9.29
CA ASN A 364 -12.05 27.67 8.30
C ASN A 364 -12.20 26.18 8.63
N PHE A 365 -12.61 25.40 7.65
CA PHE A 365 -12.88 23.96 7.83
C PHE A 365 -11.63 23.12 8.16
N ARG A 366 -10.42 23.63 7.94
CA ARG A 366 -9.15 22.94 8.26
C ARG A 366 -8.60 23.32 9.62
N PHE A 367 -8.58 24.61 9.93
CA PHE A 367 -7.95 25.21 11.11
C PHE A 367 -9.01 25.53 12.15
N ASN A 368 -9.48 24.52 12.87
CA ASN A 368 -10.47 24.71 13.92
C ASN A 368 -10.45 23.51 14.88
N ASP A 369 -10.87 23.77 16.12
CA ASP A 369 -11.06 22.75 17.13
C ASP A 369 -12.13 21.76 16.71
N ARG A 370 -11.85 20.47 16.92
CA ARG A 370 -12.77 19.38 16.64
C ARG A 370 -12.79 18.40 17.78
N GLU A 371 -13.95 17.96 18.11
CA GLU A 371 -14.16 16.94 19.15
C GLU A 371 -15.31 16.03 18.74
N ALA A 372 -15.18 14.74 18.96
CA ALA A 372 -16.25 13.80 18.67
C ALA A 372 -16.26 12.61 19.60
N ALA A 373 -17.48 12.15 19.90
CA ALA A 373 -17.76 10.88 20.52
C ALA A 373 -18.63 10.07 19.55
N LEU A 374 -18.05 9.03 18.94
CA LEU A 374 -18.67 8.24 17.89
C LEU A 374 -18.85 6.80 18.34
N THR A 375 -19.95 6.18 17.92
CA THR A 375 -20.19 4.76 18.05
C THR A 375 -20.41 4.17 16.68
N SER A 376 -19.84 3.00 16.40
CA SER A 376 -20.12 2.26 15.16
C SER A 376 -20.58 0.85 15.44
N PHE A 377 -21.45 0.38 14.57
CA PHE A 377 -21.92 -1.00 14.52
C PHE A 377 -21.58 -1.57 13.15
N THR A 378 -20.71 -2.59 13.11
CA THR A 378 -20.21 -3.17 11.87
C THR A 378 -20.67 -4.61 11.72
N PHE A 379 -21.36 -4.90 10.61
CA PHE A 379 -21.62 -6.26 10.14
C PHE A 379 -20.58 -6.62 9.10
N PHE A 380 -19.93 -7.77 9.25
CA PHE A 380 -18.93 -8.18 8.29
C PHE A 380 -18.80 -9.69 8.16
N ARG A 381 -18.37 -10.09 6.96
CA ARG A 381 -17.88 -11.43 6.66
C ARG A 381 -16.56 -11.29 5.96
N GLN A 382 -15.54 -11.97 6.47
CA GLN A 382 -14.19 -11.88 5.95
C GLN A 382 -13.66 -13.27 5.61
N ASP A 383 -13.60 -13.55 4.32
CA ASP A 383 -12.93 -14.71 3.73
C ASP A 383 -11.81 -14.21 2.83
N PHE A 384 -10.92 -15.11 2.42
CA PHE A 384 -9.80 -14.75 1.56
C PHE A 384 -9.67 -15.72 0.39
N TYR A 385 -9.19 -15.17 -0.73
CA TYR A 385 -8.92 -15.89 -1.95
C TYR A 385 -7.46 -15.73 -2.34
N LYS A 386 -6.73 -16.83 -2.44
CA LYS A 386 -5.31 -16.83 -2.84
C LYS A 386 -5.19 -16.68 -4.35
N THR A 387 -4.44 -15.69 -4.79
CA THR A 387 -4.15 -15.44 -6.21
C THR A 387 -2.76 -14.83 -6.37
N ASN A 388 -2.45 -14.36 -7.56
CA ASN A 388 -1.23 -13.62 -7.87
C ASN A 388 -1.45 -12.61 -9.01
N TYR A 389 -0.48 -11.73 -9.25
CA TYR A 389 -0.51 -10.72 -10.31
C TYR A 389 -1.71 -9.76 -10.24
N VAL A 390 -2.19 -9.43 -9.04
CA VAL A 390 -3.14 -8.31 -8.84
C VAL A 390 -2.35 -7.05 -8.55
N TYR A 391 -1.49 -7.10 -7.54
CA TYR A 391 -0.59 -6.00 -7.14
C TYR A 391 0.88 -6.38 -7.25
N GLY A 392 1.22 -7.64 -6.99
CA GLY A 392 2.56 -8.19 -7.00
C GLY A 392 2.97 -8.77 -8.36
N PHE A 393 4.22 -9.19 -8.42
CA PHE A 393 4.86 -9.74 -9.62
C PHE A 393 4.90 -11.28 -9.60
N GLY A 394 3.89 -11.93 -9.00
CA GLY A 394 3.74 -13.38 -8.92
C GLY A 394 3.92 -13.94 -7.52
N THR A 395 4.11 -13.13 -6.50
CA THR A 395 4.00 -13.54 -5.09
C THR A 395 2.55 -13.88 -4.75
N THR A 396 2.35 -14.71 -3.72
CA THR A 396 1.00 -15.02 -3.22
C THR A 396 0.34 -13.79 -2.64
N GLU A 397 -0.89 -13.54 -3.05
CA GLU A 397 -1.74 -12.44 -2.61
C GLU A 397 -3.04 -13.01 -2.05
N ASP A 398 -3.43 -12.54 -0.87
CA ASP A 398 -4.69 -12.89 -0.23
C ASP A 398 -5.71 -11.77 -0.48
N LEU A 399 -6.60 -11.97 -1.43
CA LEU A 399 -7.67 -11.03 -1.72
C LEU A 399 -8.87 -11.30 -0.81
N PRO A 400 -9.44 -10.27 -0.19
CA PRO A 400 -10.62 -10.44 0.62
C PRO A 400 -11.86 -10.78 -0.21
N ILE A 401 -12.74 -11.57 0.37
CA ILE A 401 -14.07 -11.89 -0.14
C ILE A 401 -15.06 -11.68 0.98
N GLY A 402 -16.24 -11.21 0.65
CA GLY A 402 -17.30 -10.98 1.59
C GLY A 402 -17.68 -9.51 1.68
N TYR A 403 -18.20 -9.09 2.79
CA TYR A 403 -18.73 -7.74 2.95
C TYR A 403 -18.38 -7.13 4.30
N ASN A 404 -18.41 -5.80 4.36
CA ASN A 404 -18.52 -5.06 5.62
C ASN A 404 -19.49 -3.90 5.45
N ILE A 405 -20.32 -3.70 6.45
CA ILE A 405 -21.29 -2.61 6.54
C ILE A 405 -21.15 -2.00 7.92
N ALA A 406 -20.57 -0.81 8.00
CA ALA A 406 -20.38 -0.05 9.22
C ALA A 406 -21.38 1.11 9.28
N LEU A 407 -22.18 1.15 10.33
CA LEU A 407 -23.08 2.25 10.66
C LEU A 407 -22.45 3.03 11.81
N THR A 408 -22.14 4.30 11.59
CA THR A 408 -21.49 5.17 12.58
C THR A 408 -22.44 6.30 12.94
N SER A 409 -22.61 6.57 14.24
CA SER A 409 -23.36 7.73 14.71
C SER A 409 -22.73 8.28 15.98
N GLY A 410 -22.94 9.57 16.23
CA GLY A 410 -22.43 10.17 17.45
C GLY A 410 -22.43 11.69 17.42
N TRP A 411 -21.95 12.24 18.50
CA TRP A 411 -21.81 13.67 18.68
C TRP A 411 -20.51 14.18 18.04
N TYR A 412 -20.60 15.32 17.34
CA TYR A 412 -19.48 15.99 16.74
C TYR A 412 -19.56 17.50 16.99
N ARG A 413 -18.49 18.05 17.55
CA ARG A 413 -18.31 19.49 17.75
C ARG A 413 -17.20 20.00 16.84
N GLN A 414 -17.48 21.09 16.17
CA GLN A 414 -16.52 21.81 15.34
C GLN A 414 -16.67 23.29 15.66
N LEU A 415 -15.69 23.87 16.34
CA LEU A 415 -15.83 25.16 17.01
C LEU A 415 -17.06 25.18 17.93
N TYR A 416 -18.04 26.04 17.63
CA TYR A 416 -19.30 26.16 18.37
C TYR A 416 -20.48 25.38 17.74
N LEU A 417 -20.26 24.68 16.64
CA LEU A 417 -21.30 23.86 16.00
C LEU A 417 -21.36 22.47 16.65
N ASN A 418 -22.35 22.25 17.48
CA ASN A 418 -22.65 20.93 18.03
C ASN A 418 -23.65 20.23 17.14
N ARG A 419 -23.25 19.10 16.56
CA ARG A 419 -24.04 18.38 15.56
C ARG A 419 -24.09 16.88 15.86
N LEU A 420 -25.21 16.24 15.52
CA LEU A 420 -25.27 14.79 15.45
C LEU A 420 -24.75 14.34 14.09
N TYR A 421 -23.79 13.43 14.08
CA TYR A 421 -23.32 12.77 12.87
C TYR A 421 -23.96 11.40 12.72
N THR A 422 -24.31 11.02 11.48
CA THR A 422 -24.67 9.65 11.12
C THR A 422 -24.09 9.32 9.74
N GLY A 423 -23.49 8.13 9.62
CA GLY A 423 -22.88 7.69 8.37
C GLY A 423 -22.92 6.18 8.17
N VAL A 424 -22.75 5.77 6.93
CA VAL A 424 -22.66 4.37 6.50
C VAL A 424 -21.45 4.19 5.58
N ASP A 425 -20.64 3.16 5.85
CA ASP A 425 -19.58 2.66 4.98
C ASP A 425 -19.86 1.19 4.68
N ALA A 426 -20.19 0.89 3.44
CA ALA A 426 -20.50 -0.45 2.98
C ALA A 426 -19.59 -0.85 1.84
N ASN A 427 -19.01 -2.05 1.93
CA ASN A 427 -18.17 -2.62 0.91
C ASN A 427 -18.53 -4.08 0.69
N GLU A 428 -18.52 -4.53 -0.56
CA GLU A 428 -18.66 -5.92 -0.94
C GLU A 428 -17.52 -6.33 -1.88
N PHE A 429 -16.92 -7.47 -1.60
CA PHE A 429 -15.78 -8.02 -2.32
C PHE A 429 -16.14 -9.36 -2.93
N LEU A 430 -16.03 -9.47 -4.24
CA LEU A 430 -16.48 -10.61 -5.02
C LEU A 430 -15.37 -11.15 -5.89
N VAL A 431 -15.31 -12.48 -6.01
CA VAL A 431 -14.46 -13.15 -7.01
C VAL A 431 -15.37 -13.80 -8.05
N THR A 432 -15.15 -13.48 -9.31
CA THR A 432 -15.92 -14.04 -10.42
C THR A 432 -15.47 -15.48 -10.71
N LYS A 433 -16.34 -16.29 -11.33
CA LYS A 433 -16.03 -17.68 -11.71
C LYS A 433 -14.77 -17.81 -12.59
N ARG A 434 -14.39 -16.77 -13.32
CA ARG A 434 -13.20 -16.72 -14.19
C ARG A 434 -11.96 -16.17 -13.49
N GLY A 435 -11.99 -15.90 -12.17
CA GLY A 435 -10.86 -15.35 -11.42
C GLY A 435 -10.67 -13.83 -11.58
N GLY A 436 -11.70 -13.11 -12.00
CA GLY A 436 -11.77 -11.66 -11.87
C GLY A 436 -12.16 -11.27 -10.45
N PHE A 437 -11.82 -10.06 -10.04
CA PHE A 437 -12.08 -9.54 -8.70
C PHE A 437 -12.82 -8.22 -8.79
N ALA A 438 -13.92 -8.08 -8.02
CA ALA A 438 -14.75 -6.88 -7.99
C ALA A 438 -14.94 -6.38 -6.56
N GLN A 439 -14.96 -5.07 -6.40
CA GLN A 439 -15.37 -4.40 -5.18
C GLN A 439 -16.49 -3.42 -5.51
N LEU A 440 -17.59 -3.48 -4.77
CA LEU A 440 -18.63 -2.47 -4.74
C LEU A 440 -18.50 -1.69 -3.42
N PHE A 441 -18.69 -0.38 -3.46
CA PHE A 441 -18.60 0.43 -2.25
C PHE A 441 -19.60 1.58 -2.24
N LEU A 442 -20.12 1.85 -1.05
CA LEU A 442 -21.01 2.97 -0.74
C LEU A 442 -20.53 3.63 0.55
N ARG A 443 -20.33 4.94 0.52
CA ARG A 443 -20.06 5.75 1.70
C ARG A 443 -21.01 6.93 1.71
N SER A 444 -21.69 7.15 2.83
CA SER A 444 -22.58 8.28 2.98
C SER A 444 -22.55 8.77 4.42
N GLY A 445 -22.55 10.07 4.59
CA GLY A 445 -22.57 10.69 5.91
C GLY A 445 -23.38 11.98 5.89
N VAL A 446 -23.94 12.35 7.04
CA VAL A 446 -24.71 13.58 7.22
C VAL A 446 -24.56 14.09 8.64
N PHE A 447 -24.50 15.39 8.77
CA PHE A 447 -24.56 16.08 10.05
C PHE A 447 -25.94 16.73 10.21
N MET A 448 -26.51 16.60 11.40
CA MET A 448 -27.80 17.20 11.77
C MET A 448 -27.58 18.36 12.74
N TYR A 449 -28.04 19.54 12.37
CA TYR A 449 -28.00 20.74 13.20
C TYR A 449 -29.38 21.38 13.28
N ARG A 450 -29.95 21.46 14.48
CA ARG A 450 -31.30 22.03 14.72
C ARG A 450 -32.36 21.49 13.75
N GLY A 451 -32.36 20.18 13.50
CA GLY A 451 -33.30 19.52 12.61
C GLY A 451 -33.03 19.67 11.10
N LYS A 452 -31.93 20.35 10.71
CA LYS A 452 -31.55 20.52 9.31
C LYS A 452 -30.32 19.66 8.98
N ALA A 453 -30.35 19.00 7.82
CA ALA A 453 -29.21 18.24 7.31
C ALA A 453 -28.15 19.20 6.76
N GLN A 454 -26.90 19.02 7.19
CA GLN A 454 -25.72 19.77 6.74
C GLN A 454 -24.62 18.79 6.34
N ASP A 455 -23.71 19.23 5.45
CA ASP A 455 -22.54 18.47 5.03
C ASP A 455 -22.88 17.03 4.60
N ALA A 456 -24.07 16.83 4.01
CA ALA A 456 -24.44 15.51 3.53
C ALA A 456 -23.53 15.12 2.34
N SER A 457 -23.03 13.89 2.39
CA SER A 457 -22.06 13.39 1.44
C SER A 457 -22.39 11.97 1.01
N VAL A 458 -22.22 11.68 -0.28
CA VAL A 458 -22.41 10.35 -0.86
C VAL A 458 -21.26 10.05 -1.81
N LEU A 459 -20.67 8.86 -1.67
CA LEU A 459 -19.72 8.28 -2.61
C LEU A 459 -20.17 6.85 -2.91
N VAL A 460 -20.44 6.55 -4.16
CA VAL A 460 -20.74 5.20 -4.63
C VAL A 460 -19.82 4.85 -5.78
N GLY A 461 -19.39 3.59 -5.84
CA GLY A 461 -18.55 3.16 -6.94
C GLY A 461 -18.30 1.67 -6.98
N ALA A 462 -17.55 1.29 -8.02
CA ALA A 462 -17.16 -0.09 -8.29
C ALA A 462 -15.74 -0.13 -8.83
N SER A 463 -15.00 -1.13 -8.38
CA SER A 463 -13.67 -1.45 -8.92
C SER A 463 -13.69 -2.87 -9.45
N TYR A 464 -12.99 -3.11 -10.55
CA TYR A 464 -12.92 -4.43 -11.16
C TYR A 464 -11.52 -4.72 -11.69
N TYR A 465 -10.99 -5.88 -11.33
CA TYR A 465 -9.82 -6.50 -11.94
C TYR A 465 -10.26 -7.66 -12.81
N SER A 466 -9.81 -7.66 -14.06
CA SER A 466 -10.07 -8.77 -14.98
C SER A 466 -9.47 -10.09 -14.48
N PRO A 467 -9.90 -11.23 -15.00
CA PRO A 467 -9.09 -12.46 -14.97
C PRO A 467 -7.68 -12.19 -15.50
N LEU A 468 -6.70 -12.97 -15.05
CA LEU A 468 -5.35 -12.90 -15.59
C LEU A 468 -5.30 -13.56 -16.96
N PHE A 469 -5.03 -12.77 -17.99
CA PHE A 469 -4.80 -13.29 -19.34
C PHE A 469 -3.34 -13.70 -19.45
N VAL A 470 -3.10 -14.99 -19.73
CA VAL A 470 -1.75 -15.57 -19.74
C VAL A 470 -1.34 -15.88 -21.17
N TYR A 471 -0.28 -15.23 -21.63
CA TYR A 471 0.38 -15.47 -22.90
C TYR A 471 1.82 -15.95 -22.67
N PRO A 472 2.51 -16.55 -23.65
CA PRO A 472 3.85 -17.11 -23.45
C PRO A 472 4.86 -16.15 -22.83
N ASN A 473 4.88 -14.89 -23.25
CA ASN A 473 5.87 -13.88 -22.83
C ASN A 473 5.33 -12.77 -21.93
N VAL A 474 4.01 -12.70 -21.74
CA VAL A 474 3.37 -11.62 -20.99
C VAL A 474 2.07 -12.11 -20.33
N LYS A 475 1.82 -11.61 -19.12
CA LYS A 475 0.51 -11.75 -18.48
C LYS A 475 -0.13 -10.38 -18.42
N ILE A 476 -1.41 -10.30 -18.71
CA ILE A 476 -2.13 -9.03 -18.81
C ILE A 476 -3.28 -9.02 -17.80
N ARG A 477 -3.43 -7.88 -17.13
CA ARG A 477 -4.55 -7.62 -16.24
C ARG A 477 -5.09 -6.22 -16.49
N GLN A 478 -6.40 -6.12 -16.60
CA GLN A 478 -7.12 -4.85 -16.73
C GLN A 478 -7.72 -4.47 -15.38
N TYR A 479 -7.58 -3.21 -15.00
CA TYR A 479 -8.26 -2.61 -13.87
C TYR A 479 -9.19 -1.50 -14.35
N ILE A 480 -10.40 -1.43 -13.80
CA ILE A 480 -11.38 -0.38 -14.06
C ILE A 480 -11.95 0.06 -12.71
N ASN A 481 -12.05 1.37 -12.52
CA ASN A 481 -12.74 1.95 -11.35
C ASN A 481 -13.71 3.02 -11.83
N PHE A 482 -14.92 2.95 -11.34
CA PHE A 482 -15.94 3.97 -11.54
C PHE A 482 -16.40 4.50 -10.17
N SER A 483 -16.58 5.82 -10.06
CA SER A 483 -17.10 6.43 -8.84
C SER A 483 -17.96 7.66 -9.14
N TYR A 484 -18.99 7.83 -8.32
CA TYR A 484 -19.82 9.03 -8.25
C TYR A 484 -19.76 9.59 -6.83
N THR A 485 -19.50 10.88 -6.71
CA THR A 485 -19.39 11.59 -5.43
C THR A 485 -20.28 12.82 -5.45
N ARG A 486 -21.02 13.09 -4.36
CA ARG A 486 -21.84 14.27 -4.20
C ARG A 486 -21.76 14.82 -2.80
N GLN A 487 -21.70 16.13 -2.66
CA GLN A 487 -21.88 16.88 -1.41
C GLN A 487 -23.14 17.75 -1.51
N ILE A 488 -23.86 17.89 -0.40
CA ILE A 488 -25.12 18.65 -0.32
C ILE A 488 -25.10 19.47 0.96
N ASN A 489 -25.49 20.75 0.88
CA ASN A 489 -25.55 21.68 2.01
C ASN A 489 -24.22 21.74 2.78
N ARG A 490 -23.13 21.97 2.07
CA ARG A 490 -21.77 22.06 2.63
C ARG A 490 -21.64 23.28 3.54
N VAL A 491 -21.21 23.07 4.77
CA VAL A 491 -21.02 24.10 5.82
C VAL A 491 -19.63 24.01 6.43
N GLY A 492 -19.21 22.81 6.89
CA GLY A 492 -18.04 22.62 7.72
C GLY A 492 -16.99 21.65 7.15
N ILE A 493 -17.21 21.09 5.96
CA ILE A 493 -16.28 20.15 5.32
C ILE A 493 -15.64 20.75 4.07
N ASP A 494 -14.52 20.15 3.66
CA ASP A 494 -13.80 20.51 2.42
C ASP A 494 -14.69 20.31 1.18
N PRO A 495 -14.68 21.23 0.21
CA PRO A 495 -15.32 21.02 -1.08
C PRO A 495 -14.66 19.85 -1.83
N LEU A 496 -15.38 19.23 -2.77
CA LEU A 496 -14.80 18.20 -3.62
C LEU A 496 -13.69 18.79 -4.49
N THR A 497 -12.55 18.10 -4.50
CA THR A 497 -11.41 18.44 -5.34
C THR A 497 -11.26 17.46 -6.49
N ILE A 498 -10.65 17.92 -7.58
CA ILE A 498 -10.35 17.04 -8.71
C ILE A 498 -9.16 16.12 -8.43
N ASN A 499 -8.15 16.63 -7.71
CA ASN A 499 -6.97 15.85 -7.31
C ASN A 499 -7.31 14.95 -6.12
N ASN A 500 -7.80 13.76 -6.40
CA ASN A 500 -8.23 12.80 -5.40
C ASN A 500 -8.11 11.37 -5.96
N VAL A 501 -8.14 10.36 -5.10
CA VAL A 501 -8.15 8.94 -5.49
C VAL A 501 -9.36 8.60 -6.34
N PHE A 502 -10.51 9.23 -6.07
CA PHE A 502 -11.74 9.13 -6.85
C PHE A 502 -11.91 10.28 -7.87
N GLY A 503 -10.82 10.91 -8.25
CA GLY A 503 -10.73 11.97 -9.25
C GLY A 503 -9.54 11.74 -10.16
N LEU A 504 -8.89 12.83 -10.60
CA LEU A 504 -7.65 12.77 -11.36
C LEU A 504 -6.44 12.83 -10.43
N ARG A 505 -5.78 11.73 -10.23
CA ARG A 505 -4.55 11.70 -9.43
C ARG A 505 -3.48 12.59 -10.07
N TYR A 506 -2.72 13.28 -9.23
CA TYR A 506 -1.59 14.14 -9.65
C TYR A 506 -1.98 15.37 -10.46
N PHE A 507 -3.26 15.63 -10.67
CA PHE A 507 -3.71 16.89 -11.25
C PHE A 507 -3.55 17.99 -10.21
N THR A 508 -2.73 19.01 -10.48
CA THR A 508 -2.55 20.16 -9.59
C THR A 508 -3.44 21.31 -10.04
N GLY A 509 -4.27 21.81 -9.13
CA GLY A 509 -5.15 22.92 -9.36
C GLY A 509 -5.92 23.22 -8.10
N ASP A 510 -5.38 24.10 -7.23
CA ASP A 510 -5.95 24.41 -5.92
C ASP A 510 -7.31 25.10 -5.97
N SER A 511 -7.70 25.62 -7.12
CA SER A 511 -8.95 26.34 -7.32
C SER A 511 -10.06 25.53 -8.02
N THR A 512 -9.87 24.21 -8.18
CA THR A 512 -10.83 23.35 -8.88
C THR A 512 -11.70 22.61 -7.88
N PHE A 513 -12.73 23.29 -7.38
CA PHE A 513 -13.69 22.79 -6.40
C PHE A 513 -15.04 22.52 -7.03
N GLY A 514 -15.80 21.59 -6.45
CA GLY A 514 -17.14 21.27 -6.91
C GLY A 514 -17.99 20.57 -5.86
N GLU A 515 -19.24 20.29 -6.21
CA GLU A 515 -20.22 19.58 -5.39
C GLU A 515 -20.49 18.16 -5.86
N GLN A 516 -20.25 17.90 -7.15
CA GLN A 516 -20.45 16.57 -7.73
C GLN A 516 -19.25 16.18 -8.59
N ARG A 517 -18.88 14.92 -8.53
CA ARG A 517 -17.77 14.37 -9.30
C ARG A 517 -18.11 12.98 -9.79
N VAL A 518 -17.95 12.74 -11.09
CA VAL A 518 -18.03 11.41 -11.72
C VAL A 518 -16.67 11.08 -12.28
N THR A 519 -16.14 9.91 -11.95
CA THR A 519 -14.79 9.52 -12.40
C THR A 519 -14.78 8.10 -12.93
N LEU A 520 -14.08 7.91 -14.04
CA LEU A 520 -13.75 6.61 -14.62
C LEU A 520 -12.23 6.53 -14.75
N HIS A 521 -11.65 5.50 -14.17
CA HIS A 521 -10.23 5.14 -14.30
C HIS A 521 -10.10 3.78 -14.97
N SER A 522 -9.15 3.64 -15.90
CA SER A 522 -8.86 2.40 -16.60
C SER A 522 -7.35 2.23 -16.72
N GLU A 523 -6.82 1.09 -16.27
CA GLU A 523 -5.38 0.78 -16.35
C GLU A 523 -5.16 -0.65 -16.83
N THR A 524 -4.30 -0.81 -17.84
CA THR A 524 -3.85 -2.12 -18.34
C THR A 524 -2.43 -2.35 -17.93
N THR A 525 -2.16 -3.42 -17.19
CA THR A 525 -0.82 -3.80 -16.72
C THR A 525 -0.33 -5.05 -17.46
N PHE A 526 0.90 -5.00 -17.96
CA PHE A 526 1.57 -6.06 -18.71
C PHE A 526 2.72 -6.63 -17.88
N PHE A 527 2.53 -7.78 -17.25
CA PHE A 527 3.57 -8.46 -16.48
C PHE A 527 4.47 -9.26 -17.42
N LEU A 528 5.70 -8.79 -17.62
CA LEU A 528 6.66 -9.44 -18.52
C LEU A 528 7.28 -10.67 -17.85
N ASN A 529 7.46 -11.76 -18.62
CA ASN A 529 8.21 -12.93 -18.18
C ASN A 529 9.74 -12.71 -18.18
N TYR A 530 10.16 -11.47 -18.40
CA TYR A 530 11.56 -11.06 -18.45
C TYR A 530 12.06 -10.59 -17.09
N LYS A 531 13.27 -11.04 -16.70
CA LYS A 531 13.97 -10.59 -15.50
C LYS A 531 15.30 -9.96 -15.91
N PHE A 532 15.57 -8.79 -15.37
CA PHE A 532 16.85 -8.11 -15.54
C PHE A 532 17.38 -7.71 -14.16
N LEU A 533 18.58 -8.15 -13.78
CA LEU A 533 19.16 -7.92 -12.45
C LEU A 533 18.31 -8.46 -11.29
N GLY A 534 17.50 -9.49 -11.51
CA GLY A 534 16.55 -9.97 -10.52
C GLY A 534 15.26 -9.13 -10.45
N PHE A 535 15.17 -8.01 -11.17
CA PHE A 535 13.96 -7.20 -11.28
C PHE A 535 13.01 -7.78 -12.32
N LYS A 536 11.75 -7.87 -11.97
CA LYS A 536 10.63 -8.10 -12.87
C LYS A 536 10.03 -6.76 -13.28
N PHE A 537 9.50 -6.69 -14.48
CA PHE A 537 8.96 -5.47 -15.06
C PHE A 537 7.49 -5.63 -15.43
N ALA A 538 6.73 -4.59 -15.15
CA ALA A 538 5.33 -4.49 -15.52
C ALA A 538 5.04 -3.09 -16.10
N PRO A 539 5.24 -2.87 -17.41
CA PRO A 539 4.74 -1.69 -18.07
C PRO A 539 3.20 -1.62 -17.96
N PHE A 540 2.67 -0.40 -17.90
CA PHE A 540 1.24 -0.16 -17.84
C PHE A 540 0.85 1.09 -18.62
N ALA A 541 -0.38 1.11 -19.09
CA ALA A 541 -1.00 2.29 -19.70
C ALA A 541 -2.33 2.56 -19.01
N PHE A 542 -2.70 3.81 -18.86
CA PHE A 542 -3.92 4.21 -18.17
C PHE A 542 -4.58 5.43 -18.80
N GLY A 543 -5.88 5.57 -18.51
CA GLY A 543 -6.66 6.74 -18.84
C GLY A 543 -7.65 7.04 -17.72
N ASP A 544 -7.75 8.33 -17.40
CA ASP A 544 -8.64 8.88 -16.39
C ASP A 544 -9.59 9.88 -17.02
N LEU A 545 -10.87 9.76 -16.71
CA LEU A 545 -11.91 10.74 -17.08
C LEU A 545 -12.60 11.17 -15.80
N SER A 546 -12.70 12.48 -15.56
CA SER A 546 -13.42 13.01 -14.40
C SER A 546 -14.24 14.25 -14.81
N PHE A 547 -15.51 14.21 -14.43
CA PHE A 547 -16.41 15.34 -14.54
C PHE A 547 -16.57 15.97 -13.15
N LEU A 548 -16.31 17.25 -13.03
CA LEU A 548 -16.51 18.01 -11.79
C LEU A 548 -17.52 19.11 -12.03
N THR A 549 -18.61 19.09 -11.26
CA THR A 549 -19.67 20.09 -11.32
C THR A 549 -19.35 21.21 -10.31
N PRO A 550 -19.28 22.47 -10.73
CA PRO A 550 -19.11 23.62 -9.83
C PRO A 550 -20.22 23.70 -8.78
N GLU A 551 -20.00 24.47 -7.73
CA GLU A 551 -21.01 24.77 -6.72
C GLU A 551 -22.26 25.36 -7.39
N SER A 552 -23.45 24.89 -6.97
CA SER A 552 -24.75 25.28 -7.52
C SER A 552 -24.93 25.01 -9.03
N GLY A 553 -24.07 24.18 -9.61
CA GLY A 553 -24.14 23.79 -11.02
C GLY A 553 -24.99 22.52 -11.26
N SER A 554 -25.51 22.37 -12.48
CA SER A 554 -26.07 21.09 -12.94
C SER A 554 -24.99 20.19 -13.55
N LEU A 555 -25.23 18.89 -13.63
CA LEU A 555 -24.32 17.94 -14.26
C LEU A 555 -23.96 18.32 -15.71
N GLN A 556 -24.86 18.99 -16.42
CA GLN A 556 -24.63 19.48 -17.79
C GLN A 556 -23.57 20.60 -17.87
N LYS A 557 -23.34 21.32 -16.76
CA LYS A 557 -22.32 22.37 -16.64
C LYS A 557 -21.00 21.85 -16.09
N SER A 558 -20.84 20.52 -15.96
CA SER A 558 -19.62 19.91 -15.43
C SER A 558 -18.42 20.16 -16.34
N GLY A 559 -17.31 20.53 -15.75
CA GLY A 559 -16.03 20.58 -16.45
C GLY A 559 -15.49 19.15 -16.66
N LEU A 560 -15.12 18.82 -17.91
CA LEU A 560 -14.40 17.59 -18.19
C LEU A 560 -12.90 17.78 -17.92
N TYR A 561 -12.36 16.88 -17.13
CA TYR A 561 -10.93 16.72 -16.84
C TYR A 561 -10.52 15.32 -17.24
N HIS A 562 -9.41 15.17 -17.93
CA HIS A 562 -8.90 13.87 -18.31
C HIS A 562 -7.38 13.83 -18.29
N GLY A 563 -6.85 12.64 -18.08
CA GLY A 563 -5.43 12.35 -18.09
C GLY A 563 -5.18 11.03 -18.81
N ILE A 564 -4.14 10.99 -19.63
CA ILE A 564 -3.67 9.76 -20.27
C ILE A 564 -2.22 9.57 -19.91
N GLY A 565 -1.82 8.33 -19.65
CA GLY A 565 -0.46 8.10 -19.27
C GLY A 565 -0.02 6.65 -19.45
N ALA A 566 1.27 6.49 -19.26
CA ALA A 566 1.92 5.19 -19.25
C ALA A 566 3.03 5.19 -18.21
N GLY A 567 3.49 4.01 -17.87
CA GLY A 567 4.58 3.87 -16.92
C GLY A 567 5.14 2.46 -16.90
N ILE A 568 6.09 2.26 -16.02
CA ILE A 568 6.66 0.96 -15.74
C ILE A 568 6.79 0.76 -14.25
N ARG A 569 6.31 -0.37 -13.77
CA ARG A 569 6.56 -0.85 -12.41
C ARG A 569 7.65 -1.89 -12.44
N THR A 570 8.54 -1.84 -11.48
CA THR A 570 9.60 -2.84 -11.33
C THR A 570 9.76 -3.23 -9.87
N ARG A 571 10.04 -4.50 -9.64
CA ARG A 571 10.25 -5.06 -8.31
C ARG A 571 11.26 -6.20 -8.36
N ASN A 572 12.18 -6.20 -7.41
CA ASN A 572 13.01 -7.34 -7.10
C ASN A 572 12.42 -8.08 -5.90
N GLU A 573 11.98 -9.31 -6.09
CA GLU A 573 11.30 -10.10 -5.06
C GLU A 573 12.23 -10.54 -3.91
N ASN A 574 13.54 -10.48 -4.10
CA ASN A 574 14.54 -10.87 -3.10
C ASN A 574 15.05 -9.68 -2.27
N LEU A 575 14.76 -8.46 -2.70
CA LEU A 575 15.14 -7.23 -2.01
C LEU A 575 13.91 -6.59 -1.40
N VAL A 576 14.08 -5.96 -0.26
CA VAL A 576 13.02 -5.24 0.47
C VAL A 576 12.58 -3.96 -0.25
N PHE A 577 13.22 -3.62 -1.36
CA PHE A 577 12.78 -2.48 -2.14
C PHE A 577 11.32 -2.68 -2.55
N ASN A 578 10.49 -1.77 -2.12
CA ASN A 578 9.11 -1.66 -2.58
C ASN A 578 9.07 -1.57 -4.11
N THR A 579 7.92 -1.77 -4.68
CA THR A 579 7.74 -1.54 -6.11
C THR A 579 8.17 -0.12 -6.46
N ILE A 580 9.07 -0.01 -7.42
CA ILE A 580 9.47 1.27 -8.02
C ILE A 580 8.55 1.49 -9.20
N GLU A 581 7.87 2.63 -9.23
CA GLU A 581 7.02 3.03 -10.33
C GLU A 581 7.58 4.30 -10.97
N PHE A 582 7.82 4.23 -12.26
CA PHE A 582 8.02 5.38 -13.12
C PHE A 582 6.72 5.62 -13.90
N ARG A 583 6.16 6.82 -13.79
CA ARG A 583 4.87 7.18 -14.39
C ARG A 583 4.97 8.50 -15.13
N MET A 584 4.41 8.54 -16.32
CA MET A 584 4.22 9.75 -17.12
C MET A 584 2.74 9.98 -17.34
N VAL A 585 2.29 11.22 -17.14
CA VAL A 585 0.90 11.61 -17.33
C VAL A 585 0.83 12.87 -18.19
N TYR A 586 -0.05 12.87 -19.15
CA TYR A 586 -0.40 14.03 -19.94
C TYR A 586 -1.83 14.48 -19.62
N PHE A 587 -1.97 15.75 -19.22
CA PHE A 587 -3.25 16.43 -18.97
C PHE A 587 -3.52 17.45 -20.08
N PRO A 588 -4.45 17.20 -21.00
CA PRO A 588 -4.75 18.14 -22.07
C PRO A 588 -5.29 19.48 -21.58
N ARG A 589 -6.02 19.46 -20.45
CA ARG A 589 -6.56 20.69 -19.85
C ARG A 589 -5.48 21.38 -19.01
N LYS A 590 -5.09 22.57 -19.45
CA LYS A 590 -4.15 23.44 -18.72
C LYS A 590 -4.89 24.27 -17.67
N THR A 591 -4.28 24.41 -16.49
CA THR A 591 -4.64 25.39 -15.47
C THR A 591 -3.39 26.22 -15.12
N MET A 592 -3.53 27.37 -14.44
CA MET A 592 -2.36 28.19 -14.06
C MET A 592 -1.33 27.42 -13.22
N GLN A 593 -1.75 26.36 -12.51
CA GLN A 593 -0.91 25.59 -11.59
C GLN A 593 -0.59 24.19 -12.12
N ASN A 594 -1.19 23.74 -13.23
CA ASN A 594 -0.99 22.42 -13.76
C ASN A 594 -0.17 22.43 -15.05
N ASN A 595 1.02 21.83 -14.99
CA ASN A 595 1.78 21.48 -16.18
C ASN A 595 1.07 20.36 -16.92
N SER A 596 0.89 20.51 -18.24
CA SER A 596 0.24 19.49 -19.08
C SER A 596 0.93 18.13 -19.04
N PHE A 597 2.21 18.08 -18.73
CA PHE A 597 2.99 16.85 -18.67
C PHE A 597 3.67 16.71 -17.32
N LYS A 598 3.53 15.54 -16.69
CA LYS A 598 4.17 15.21 -15.41
C LYS A 598 4.89 13.87 -15.48
N ILE A 599 6.08 13.85 -14.92
CA ILE A 599 6.88 12.65 -14.71
C ILE A 599 7.01 12.44 -13.21
N MET A 600 6.78 11.21 -12.76
CA MET A 600 6.85 10.84 -11.35
C MET A 600 7.61 9.55 -11.16
N ILE A 601 8.41 9.48 -10.11
CA ILE A 601 9.10 8.29 -9.65
C ILE A 601 8.64 8.04 -8.22
N ASN A 602 7.97 6.92 -7.99
CA ASN A 602 7.54 6.47 -6.68
C ASN A 602 8.30 5.21 -6.29
N THR A 603 9.00 5.22 -5.17
CA THR A 603 9.79 4.06 -4.71
C THR A 603 9.21 3.38 -3.47
N GLY A 604 8.13 3.92 -2.92
CA GLY A 604 7.51 3.46 -1.68
C GLY A 604 6.19 2.71 -1.84
N ILE A 605 5.82 2.31 -3.05
CA ILE A 605 4.52 1.70 -3.30
C ILE A 605 4.49 0.29 -2.70
N GLN A 606 3.82 0.16 -1.57
CA GLN A 606 3.51 -1.14 -0.99
C GLN A 606 2.14 -1.57 -1.51
N PHE A 607 2.14 -2.44 -2.50
CA PHE A 607 0.93 -3.13 -2.91
C PHE A 607 0.62 -4.26 -1.92
N ARG A 608 0.06 -3.89 -0.78
CA ARG A 608 -0.53 -4.84 0.16
C ARG A 608 -1.97 -4.45 0.37
N TYR A 609 -2.85 -5.41 0.20
CA TYR A 609 -4.25 -5.21 0.51
C TYR A 609 -4.42 -4.98 2.01
N ASN A 610 -5.07 -3.87 2.39
CA ASN A 610 -5.48 -3.69 3.78
C ASN A 610 -6.66 -4.61 4.06
N SER A 611 -6.38 -5.73 4.70
CA SER A 611 -7.38 -6.77 5.01
C SER A 611 -8.23 -6.47 6.24
N THR A 612 -8.17 -5.25 6.78
CA THR A 612 -8.90 -4.88 7.99
C THR A 612 -10.31 -4.44 7.64
N TYR A 613 -11.31 -5.33 7.79
CA TYR A 613 -12.71 -4.99 7.58
C TYR A 613 -13.31 -4.16 8.71
N VAL A 614 -12.69 -4.20 9.88
CA VAL A 614 -13.14 -3.46 11.05
C VAL A 614 -12.17 -2.32 11.32
N ARG A 615 -12.71 -1.14 11.56
CA ARG A 615 -11.96 0.10 11.80
C ARG A 615 -12.52 0.85 12.98
N GLN A 616 -11.75 1.83 13.43
CA GLN A 616 -12.25 2.84 14.36
C GLN A 616 -13.47 3.55 13.76
N PRO A 617 -14.46 3.90 14.60
CA PRO A 617 -15.57 4.76 14.18
C PRO A 617 -15.02 6.09 13.64
N ASP A 618 -15.46 6.52 12.45
CA ASP A 618 -14.98 7.77 11.85
C ASP A 618 -16.07 8.49 11.07
N ILE A 619 -15.86 9.79 10.87
CA ILE A 619 -16.66 10.60 9.95
C ILE A 619 -16.18 10.38 8.51
N ILE A 620 -17.12 10.38 7.58
CA ILE A 620 -16.80 10.19 6.15
C ILE A 620 -16.36 11.52 5.55
N LEU A 621 -15.09 11.58 5.12
CA LEU A 621 -14.47 12.73 4.46
C LEU A 621 -14.09 12.34 3.03
N LEU A 622 -14.87 12.77 2.04
CA LEU A 622 -14.79 12.32 0.66
C LEU A 622 -13.49 12.69 -0.10
N ASN A 623 -12.71 13.61 0.41
CA ASN A 623 -11.42 13.97 -0.17
C ASN A 623 -10.25 13.12 0.38
N THR A 624 -10.39 12.54 1.56
CA THR A 624 -9.34 11.78 2.25
C THR A 624 -9.59 10.27 2.29
N ASP A 625 -10.81 9.82 2.00
CA ASP A 625 -11.25 8.43 2.13
C ASP A 625 -10.69 7.46 1.07
N GLY A 626 -9.65 7.86 0.35
CA GLY A 626 -8.97 7.00 -0.61
C GLY A 626 -8.19 5.82 -0.04
N LEU A 627 -8.01 5.78 1.29
CA LEU A 627 -7.22 4.73 1.98
C LEU A 627 -7.84 3.33 1.90
N ASN A 628 -9.07 3.21 1.43
CA ASN A 628 -9.84 1.96 1.38
C ASN A 628 -10.08 1.44 -0.03
N SER A 629 -9.68 2.18 -1.02
CA SER A 629 -9.70 1.68 -2.38
C SER A 629 -8.57 0.68 -2.58
N ILE A 630 -8.78 -0.24 -3.48
CA ILE A 630 -7.80 -1.23 -3.92
C ILE A 630 -6.50 -0.58 -4.46
N TYR A 631 -6.35 0.75 -4.36
CA TYR A 631 -5.15 1.53 -4.75
C TYR A 631 -4.65 2.37 -3.61
#